data_99ebac86a9b2c50647fd9003d058b495
#
_entry.id   99ebac86a9b2c50647fd9003d058b495
#
_cell.length_a   1.000
_cell.length_b   1.000
_cell.length_c   1.000
_cell.angle_alpha   90.00
_cell.angle_beta   90.00
_cell.angle_gamma   90.00
#
_symmetry.space_group_name_H-M   'P 1'
#
loop_
_entity.id
_entity.type
_entity.pdbx_description
1 polymer ?
#
loop_
_entity_poly.entity_id
_entity_poly.type
_entity_poly.pdbx_seq_one_letter_code
_entity_poly.pdbx_strand_id
1 'polypeptide(L)'
;MIKNLLKSLAVLLVLTSSFVGKATSNELTFFTIGTGGTAYTYYPVGGMIANAISKPPGSRECGKGGSCGVDGLIASAVSSRGSVDNVNAIISGLRNSGFAQSDVAYWAYTGTGTMEGKEPAKDLRTIAALFQEHIHLVTLKKSNINSVKDLKGKRVSLDEPGSGTYVDAKLILESNGLSTNDVKAEALKGKAATDALRNGKVDAIFVVAGYPTGAIVELASAVDIKLVPIDGSGAKALTSKYGFFSESPIPSGTYEGVDAVNTVAVGAQWFTSAKEDTDLIYKITKALWNKESRKLMDVGHAKGKTITPDTALSGVGVPLHPGAEKFYKEAGLIK
;
A
#
# COMPACT_ATOMS: atom_id res chain seq x y z
N MET A 1 20.56 40.46 -70.67
CA MET A 1 20.08 40.80 -69.31
C MET A 1 19.50 39.65 -68.52
N ILE A 2 19.51 38.38 -68.99
CA ILE A 2 18.89 37.23 -68.32
C ILE A 2 19.89 36.36 -67.51
N LYS A 3 21.20 36.55 -67.72
CA LYS A 3 22.25 35.75 -67.02
C LYS A 3 22.61 36.24 -65.59
N ASN A 4 22.19 37.42 -65.17
CA ASN A 4 22.52 37.96 -63.84
C ASN A 4 21.39 37.76 -62.83
N LEU A 5 20.18 37.34 -63.24
CA LEU A 5 19.05 37.08 -62.33
C LEU A 5 19.10 35.68 -61.69
N LEU A 6 19.82 34.73 -62.33
CA LEU A 6 19.93 33.36 -61.84
C LEU A 6 21.02 33.17 -60.75
N LYS A 7 21.94 34.13 -60.59
CA LYS A 7 22.98 34.06 -59.54
C LYS A 7 22.55 34.63 -58.20
N SER A 8 21.53 35.47 -58.17
CA SER A 8 21.00 36.06 -56.91
C SER A 8 19.97 35.16 -56.19
N LEU A 9 19.40 34.16 -56.88
CA LEU A 9 18.43 33.27 -56.27
C LEU A 9 19.05 32.02 -55.62
N ALA A 10 20.34 31.76 -55.89
CA ALA A 10 21.06 30.60 -55.31
C ALA A 10 21.69 30.88 -53.95
N VAL A 11 21.80 32.14 -53.53
CA VAL A 11 22.41 32.52 -52.24
C VAL A 11 21.41 32.66 -51.08
N LEU A 12 20.10 32.74 -51.41
CA LEU A 12 19.05 32.89 -50.38
C LEU A 12 18.47 31.58 -49.87
N LEU A 13 18.91 30.41 -50.40
CA LEU A 13 18.36 29.11 -50.01
C LEU A 13 19.23 28.30 -49.05
N VAL A 14 20.35 28.87 -48.53
CA VAL A 14 21.32 28.13 -47.68
C VAL A 14 21.26 28.56 -46.20
N LEU A 15 20.42 29.52 -45.83
CA LEU A 15 20.43 30.04 -44.45
C LEU A 15 19.18 29.69 -43.61
N THR A 16 18.37 28.71 -44.04
CA THR A 16 17.22 28.25 -43.23
C THR A 16 17.30 26.81 -42.74
N SER A 17 18.49 26.18 -42.75
CA SER A 17 18.69 24.86 -42.17
C SER A 17 19.57 24.96 -40.95
N SER A 18 19.01 25.06 -39.78
CA SER A 18 19.57 24.58 -38.52
C SER A 18 18.90 25.19 -37.28
N PHE A 19 17.63 25.00 -37.09
CA PHE A 19 17.06 24.97 -35.75
C PHE A 19 15.96 23.89 -35.69
N VAL A 20 16.33 22.66 -36.06
CA VAL A 20 15.58 21.52 -35.55
C VAL A 20 16.11 21.30 -34.13
N GLY A 21 15.57 22.04 -33.19
CA GLY A 21 15.69 21.71 -31.78
C GLY A 21 15.24 20.26 -31.66
N LYS A 22 16.14 19.36 -31.19
CA LYS A 22 15.76 18.05 -30.70
C LYS A 22 14.69 18.29 -29.65
N ALA A 23 13.43 18.24 -30.02
CA ALA A 23 12.36 17.93 -29.09
C ALA A 23 12.69 16.52 -28.57
N THR A 24 13.37 16.43 -27.44
CA THR A 24 13.40 15.19 -26.66
C THR A 24 11.93 14.99 -26.26
N SER A 25 11.23 14.13 -27.01
CA SER A 25 9.98 13.59 -26.52
C SER A 25 10.34 12.86 -25.24
N ASN A 26 10.04 13.45 -24.07
CA ASN A 26 10.08 12.68 -22.84
C ASN A 26 9.11 11.54 -23.03
N GLU A 27 9.66 10.34 -23.17
CA GLU A 27 8.89 9.12 -23.34
C GLU A 27 8.00 8.96 -22.10
N LEU A 28 6.68 8.79 -22.35
CA LEU A 28 5.72 8.61 -21.27
C LEU A 28 5.92 7.24 -20.62
N THR A 29 6.11 7.24 -19.32
CA THR A 29 6.21 6.03 -18.53
C THR A 29 4.99 5.91 -17.63
N PHE A 30 4.25 4.81 -17.76
CA PHE A 30 3.13 4.51 -16.87
C PHE A 30 3.59 3.57 -15.76
N PHE A 31 3.15 3.84 -14.53
CA PHE A 31 3.54 3.06 -13.37
C PHE A 31 2.34 2.81 -12.46
N THR A 32 1.95 1.56 -12.28
CA THR A 32 0.79 1.16 -11.48
C THR A 32 1.19 0.76 -10.08
N ILE A 33 0.41 1.18 -9.09
CA ILE A 33 0.55 0.81 -7.68
C ILE A 33 -0.71 0.05 -7.27
N GLY A 34 -0.63 -1.27 -7.13
CA GLY A 34 -1.70 -2.08 -6.57
C GLY A 34 -1.93 -1.72 -5.11
N THR A 35 -3.17 -1.47 -4.72
CA THR A 35 -3.53 -1.01 -3.39
C THR A 35 -4.46 -2.01 -2.68
N GLY A 36 -5.68 -1.62 -2.38
CA GLY A 36 -6.71 -2.44 -1.75
C GLY A 36 -8.10 -1.91 -2.11
N GLY A 37 -9.07 -2.22 -1.30
CA GLY A 37 -10.41 -1.60 -1.42
C GLY A 37 -10.34 -0.09 -1.18
N THR A 38 -11.13 0.68 -1.93
CA THR A 38 -11.09 2.15 -1.90
C THR A 38 -11.44 2.77 -0.54
N ALA A 39 -12.16 2.04 0.31
CA ALA A 39 -12.52 2.44 1.67
C ALA A 39 -11.42 2.11 2.72
N TYR A 40 -10.30 1.49 2.31
CA TYR A 40 -9.18 1.10 3.17
C TYR A 40 -7.96 1.98 2.95
N THR A 41 -7.03 1.95 3.89
CA THR A 41 -5.86 2.86 3.96
C THR A 41 -4.92 2.76 2.76
N TYR A 42 -4.76 1.58 2.15
CA TYR A 42 -3.86 1.42 0.99
C TYR A 42 -4.23 2.33 -0.18
N TYR A 43 -5.52 2.47 -0.48
CA TYR A 43 -5.93 3.23 -1.67
C TYR A 43 -5.63 4.73 -1.57
N PRO A 44 -6.03 5.46 -0.52
CA PRO A 44 -5.67 6.87 -0.38
C PRO A 44 -4.16 7.09 -0.25
N VAL A 45 -3.43 6.21 0.45
CA VAL A 45 -1.96 6.31 0.55
C VAL A 45 -1.32 6.04 -0.81
N GLY A 46 -1.78 5.06 -1.56
CA GLY A 46 -1.32 4.80 -2.93
C GLY A 46 -1.55 5.99 -3.86
N GLY A 47 -2.69 6.66 -3.73
CA GLY A 47 -3.00 7.88 -4.46
C GLY A 47 -2.04 9.03 -4.14
N MET A 48 -1.71 9.22 -2.85
CA MET A 48 -0.71 10.21 -2.43
C MET A 48 0.67 9.91 -3.01
N ILE A 49 1.12 8.66 -2.91
CA ILE A 49 2.42 8.22 -3.46
C ILE A 49 2.44 8.38 -4.97
N ALA A 50 1.39 7.94 -5.67
CA ALA A 50 1.27 8.09 -7.12
C ALA A 50 1.37 9.57 -7.54
N ASN A 51 0.70 10.47 -6.83
CA ASN A 51 0.80 11.90 -7.07
C ASN A 51 2.22 12.44 -6.80
N ALA A 52 2.83 12.03 -5.68
CA ALA A 52 4.16 12.50 -5.28
C ALA A 52 5.26 12.11 -6.28
N ILE A 53 5.17 10.92 -6.89
CA ILE A 53 6.20 10.42 -7.82
C ILE A 53 5.92 10.78 -9.29
N SER A 54 4.71 11.21 -9.63
CA SER A 54 4.34 11.57 -11.00
C SER A 54 4.83 12.96 -11.37
N LYS A 55 5.32 13.11 -12.62
CA LYS A 55 5.57 14.40 -13.27
C LYS A 55 5.30 14.26 -14.77
N PRO A 56 4.02 14.27 -15.19
CA PRO A 56 3.65 14.20 -16.60
C PRO A 56 4.25 15.35 -17.42
N PRO A 57 4.42 15.18 -18.74
CA PRO A 57 4.84 16.25 -19.62
C PRO A 57 3.91 17.48 -19.50
N GLY A 58 4.49 18.65 -19.52
CA GLY A 58 3.75 19.90 -19.33
C GLY A 58 3.45 20.25 -17.86
N SER A 59 3.86 19.41 -16.89
CA SER A 59 3.78 19.77 -15.47
C SER A 59 4.57 21.03 -15.17
N ARG A 60 4.03 21.89 -14.28
CA ARG A 60 4.77 23.00 -13.72
C ARG A 60 6.05 22.49 -13.04
N GLU A 61 7.13 23.25 -13.15
CA GLU A 61 8.40 22.92 -12.51
C GLU A 61 8.29 22.87 -10.98
N CYS A 62 9.01 21.94 -10.37
CA CYS A 62 9.06 21.72 -8.92
C CYS A 62 9.35 23.02 -8.14
N GLY A 63 10.39 23.78 -8.53
CA GLY A 63 10.75 25.05 -7.89
C GLY A 63 9.72 26.16 -8.02
N LYS A 64 8.70 25.99 -8.86
CA LYS A 64 7.58 26.94 -9.06
C LYS A 64 6.26 26.40 -8.49
N GLY A 65 6.32 25.47 -7.55
CA GLY A 65 5.15 24.85 -6.91
C GLY A 65 4.46 23.79 -7.78
N GLY A 66 5.18 23.21 -8.73
CA GLY A 66 4.71 22.07 -9.52
C GLY A 66 5.14 20.72 -8.94
N SER A 67 4.94 19.64 -9.73
CA SER A 67 5.32 18.31 -9.33
C SER A 67 6.85 18.15 -9.26
N CYS A 68 7.32 17.49 -8.19
CA CYS A 68 8.71 17.11 -7.97
C CYS A 68 8.95 15.61 -8.18
N GLY A 69 8.05 14.95 -8.90
CA GLY A 69 8.16 13.55 -9.28
C GLY A 69 9.20 13.29 -10.38
N VAL A 70 9.10 12.12 -10.98
CA VAL A 70 9.99 11.66 -12.06
C VAL A 70 9.48 12.19 -13.40
N ASP A 71 10.35 12.87 -14.16
CA ASP A 71 9.99 13.44 -15.47
C ASP A 71 9.43 12.39 -16.43
N GLY A 72 8.27 12.67 -17.02
CA GLY A 72 7.57 11.77 -17.94
C GLY A 72 6.76 10.66 -17.26
N LEU A 73 6.86 10.49 -15.93
CA LEU A 73 6.15 9.45 -15.20
C LEU A 73 4.69 9.83 -14.92
N ILE A 74 3.78 8.90 -15.21
CA ILE A 74 2.38 8.92 -14.80
C ILE A 74 2.13 7.69 -13.93
N ALA A 75 2.11 7.89 -12.62
CA ALA A 75 1.78 6.83 -11.68
C ALA A 75 0.29 6.85 -11.32
N SER A 76 -0.28 5.69 -11.06
CA SER A 76 -1.68 5.54 -10.66
C SER A 76 -1.86 4.49 -9.57
N ALA A 77 -2.71 4.80 -8.58
CA ALA A 77 -3.18 3.84 -7.60
C ALA A 77 -4.32 3.01 -8.19
N VAL A 78 -4.20 1.68 -8.12
CA VAL A 78 -5.17 0.74 -8.66
C VAL A 78 -5.79 -0.05 -7.51
N SER A 79 -7.12 -0.06 -7.43
CA SER A 79 -7.84 -0.89 -6.46
C SER A 79 -7.60 -2.38 -6.73
N SER A 80 -7.53 -3.16 -5.67
CA SER A 80 -7.28 -4.60 -5.72
C SER A 80 -7.98 -5.32 -4.56
N ARG A 81 -7.76 -6.63 -4.46
CA ARG A 81 -8.19 -7.39 -3.27
C ARG A 81 -7.27 -7.15 -2.07
N GLY A 82 -6.04 -6.69 -2.28
CA GLY A 82 -5.06 -6.41 -1.23
C GLY A 82 -3.77 -7.21 -1.38
N SER A 83 -3.10 -7.55 -0.28
CA SER A 83 -1.71 -8.00 -0.22
C SER A 83 -1.39 -9.19 -1.13
N VAL A 84 -2.17 -10.27 -1.07
CA VAL A 84 -1.92 -11.49 -1.88
C VAL A 84 -2.15 -11.23 -3.36
N ASP A 85 -3.22 -10.49 -3.70
CA ASP A 85 -3.53 -10.10 -5.08
C ASP A 85 -2.42 -9.21 -5.68
N ASN A 86 -1.92 -8.24 -4.90
CA ASN A 86 -0.85 -7.35 -5.34
C ASN A 86 0.47 -8.10 -5.58
N VAL A 87 0.87 -8.98 -4.66
CA VAL A 87 2.07 -9.81 -4.85
C VAL A 87 1.96 -10.65 -6.11
N ASN A 88 0.83 -11.32 -6.31
CA ASN A 88 0.59 -12.12 -7.52
C ASN A 88 0.63 -11.26 -8.80
N ALA A 89 0.06 -10.06 -8.77
CA ALA A 89 0.05 -9.14 -9.90
C ALA A 89 1.45 -8.60 -10.25
N ILE A 90 2.31 -8.37 -9.25
CA ILE A 90 3.72 -7.99 -9.44
C ILE A 90 4.49 -9.15 -10.09
N ILE A 91 4.36 -10.36 -9.56
CA ILE A 91 5.10 -11.53 -10.04
C ILE A 91 4.72 -11.87 -11.48
N SER A 92 3.43 -11.76 -11.81
CA SER A 92 2.94 -12.02 -13.18
C SER A 92 3.21 -10.87 -14.16
N GLY A 93 3.75 -9.73 -13.71
CA GLY A 93 3.97 -8.54 -14.55
C GLY A 93 2.69 -7.77 -14.89
N LEU A 94 1.57 -8.07 -14.24
CA LEU A 94 0.31 -7.35 -14.46
C LEU A 94 0.35 -5.94 -13.86
N ARG A 95 1.17 -5.72 -12.82
CA ARG A 95 1.38 -4.41 -12.18
C ARG A 95 2.86 -4.19 -11.91
N ASN A 96 3.30 -2.95 -12.05
CA ASN A 96 4.68 -2.57 -11.76
C ASN A 96 5.01 -2.67 -10.27
N SER A 97 4.04 -2.33 -9.41
CA SER A 97 4.23 -2.32 -7.96
C SER A 97 2.93 -2.52 -7.21
N GLY A 98 3.01 -2.68 -5.90
CA GLY A 98 1.83 -2.77 -5.04
C GLY A 98 2.18 -2.80 -3.57
N PHE A 99 1.18 -2.53 -2.73
CA PHE A 99 1.31 -2.63 -1.28
C PHE A 99 0.94 -4.03 -0.82
N ALA A 100 1.69 -4.52 0.15
CA ALA A 100 1.39 -5.77 0.83
C ALA A 100 1.85 -5.72 2.28
N GLN A 101 1.25 -6.56 3.11
CA GLN A 101 1.71 -6.82 4.46
C GLN A 101 3.06 -7.55 4.41
N SER A 102 3.92 -7.26 5.39
CA SER A 102 5.27 -7.80 5.47
C SER A 102 5.32 -9.32 5.59
N ASP A 103 4.38 -9.92 6.32
CA ASP A 103 4.20 -11.36 6.46
C ASP A 103 3.83 -12.04 5.14
N VAL A 104 2.79 -11.52 4.45
CA VAL A 104 2.35 -12.03 3.14
C VAL A 104 3.47 -11.97 2.11
N ALA A 105 4.18 -10.84 2.03
CA ALA A 105 5.27 -10.66 1.10
C ALA A 105 6.46 -11.57 1.40
N TYR A 106 6.84 -11.70 2.67
CA TYR A 106 7.91 -12.59 3.10
C TYR A 106 7.60 -14.06 2.80
N TRP A 107 6.39 -14.52 3.13
CA TRP A 107 5.98 -15.89 2.83
C TRP A 107 5.89 -16.16 1.33
N ALA A 108 5.43 -15.19 0.55
CA ALA A 108 5.46 -15.31 -0.90
C ALA A 108 6.90 -15.41 -1.43
N TYR A 109 7.81 -14.56 -0.93
CA TYR A 109 9.22 -14.57 -1.33
C TYR A 109 9.96 -15.86 -0.95
N THR A 110 9.65 -16.42 0.22
CA THR A 110 10.31 -17.62 0.75
C THR A 110 9.62 -18.92 0.38
N GLY A 111 8.34 -18.91 0.01
CA GLY A 111 7.51 -20.12 -0.20
C GLY A 111 7.16 -20.82 1.11
N THR A 112 7.03 -20.06 2.20
CA THR A 112 6.76 -20.58 3.55
C THR A 112 5.44 -20.05 4.11
N GLY A 113 5.08 -20.45 5.33
CA GLY A 113 3.90 -19.98 6.03
C GLY A 113 2.62 -20.24 5.24
N THR A 114 1.80 -19.22 5.02
CA THR A 114 0.53 -19.34 4.27
C THR A 114 0.73 -19.55 2.77
N MET A 115 1.97 -19.48 2.28
CA MET A 115 2.36 -19.71 0.89
C MET A 115 3.09 -21.03 0.69
N GLU A 116 3.13 -21.91 1.72
CA GLU A 116 3.74 -23.22 1.63
C GLU A 116 3.13 -24.05 0.48
N GLY A 117 3.99 -24.73 -0.28
CA GLY A 117 3.61 -25.49 -1.48
C GLY A 117 3.40 -24.64 -2.76
N LYS A 118 3.58 -23.33 -2.69
CA LYS A 118 3.62 -22.46 -3.87
C LYS A 118 5.05 -22.15 -4.26
N GLU A 119 5.25 -21.86 -5.56
CA GLU A 119 6.55 -21.40 -6.07
C GLU A 119 6.98 -20.10 -5.39
N PRO A 120 8.19 -20.01 -4.81
CA PRO A 120 8.68 -18.80 -4.17
C PRO A 120 8.82 -17.62 -5.14
N ALA A 121 8.31 -16.47 -4.74
CA ALA A 121 8.33 -15.23 -5.52
C ALA A 121 9.71 -14.53 -5.47
N LYS A 122 10.76 -15.17 -5.99
CA LYS A 122 12.16 -14.68 -5.87
C LYS A 122 12.45 -13.37 -6.57
N ASP A 123 11.58 -12.94 -7.49
CA ASP A 123 11.67 -11.65 -8.16
C ASP A 123 11.02 -10.50 -7.36
N LEU A 124 10.34 -10.77 -6.24
CA LEU A 124 9.75 -9.72 -5.41
C LEU A 124 10.85 -8.88 -4.74
N ARG A 125 10.68 -7.54 -4.74
CA ARG A 125 11.62 -6.58 -4.16
C ARG A 125 10.89 -5.51 -3.38
N THR A 126 11.46 -5.05 -2.27
CA THR A 126 10.94 -3.96 -1.47
C THR A 126 11.43 -2.61 -2.01
N ILE A 127 10.52 -1.63 -2.12
CA ILE A 127 10.88 -0.23 -2.34
C ILE A 127 11.00 0.48 -0.99
N ALA A 128 9.98 0.34 -0.10
CA ALA A 128 9.96 0.97 1.21
C ALA A 128 9.00 0.27 2.17
N ALA A 129 9.28 0.30 3.46
CA ALA A 129 8.28 0.15 4.49
C ALA A 129 7.46 1.46 4.60
N LEU A 130 6.17 1.35 4.90
CA LEU A 130 5.25 2.48 4.87
C LEU A 130 4.70 2.82 6.27
N PHE A 131 3.86 1.96 6.82
CA PHE A 131 3.22 2.19 8.13
C PHE A 131 2.79 0.87 8.77
N GLN A 132 2.43 0.94 10.06
CA GLN A 132 1.83 -0.19 10.77
C GLN A 132 0.34 -0.27 10.47
N GLU A 133 -0.12 -1.45 10.11
CA GLU A 133 -1.53 -1.82 9.99
C GLU A 133 -1.98 -2.54 11.23
N HIS A 134 -3.11 -2.14 11.78
CA HIS A 134 -3.69 -2.75 12.97
C HIS A 134 -4.83 -3.67 12.59
N ILE A 135 -4.94 -4.79 13.28
CA ILE A 135 -6.04 -5.72 13.09
C ILE A 135 -7.24 -5.21 13.89
N HIS A 136 -8.28 -4.78 13.18
CA HIS A 136 -9.55 -4.38 13.77
C HIS A 136 -10.49 -5.57 13.74
N LEU A 137 -10.97 -6.00 14.90
CA LEU A 137 -12.13 -6.88 15.03
C LEU A 137 -13.31 -6.02 15.47
N VAL A 138 -14.20 -5.72 14.54
CA VAL A 138 -15.29 -4.75 14.71
C VAL A 138 -16.62 -5.46 14.92
N THR A 139 -17.39 -5.01 15.91
CA THR A 139 -18.76 -5.49 16.17
C THR A 139 -19.65 -4.32 16.62
N LEU A 140 -20.98 -4.51 16.62
CA LEU A 140 -21.89 -3.52 17.19
C LEU A 140 -21.69 -3.46 18.71
N LYS A 141 -21.78 -2.26 19.30
CA LYS A 141 -21.56 -2.02 20.75
C LYS A 141 -22.44 -2.90 21.63
N LYS A 142 -23.70 -3.15 21.20
CA LYS A 142 -24.67 -4.02 21.89
C LYS A 142 -24.37 -5.53 21.79
N SER A 143 -23.39 -5.94 21.00
CA SER A 143 -23.02 -7.34 20.83
C SER A 143 -22.39 -7.94 22.09
N ASN A 144 -22.58 -9.23 22.32
CA ASN A 144 -21.94 -10.00 23.38
C ASN A 144 -20.55 -10.54 22.98
N ILE A 145 -19.97 -10.08 21.87
CA ILE A 145 -18.64 -10.45 21.44
C ILE A 145 -17.64 -9.53 22.13
N ASN A 146 -16.86 -10.04 23.08
CA ASN A 146 -15.89 -9.30 23.88
C ASN A 146 -14.45 -9.84 23.74
N SER A 147 -14.28 -10.97 23.08
CA SER A 147 -13.00 -11.61 22.77
C SER A 147 -13.07 -12.36 21.44
N VAL A 148 -11.91 -12.73 20.90
CA VAL A 148 -11.84 -13.56 19.68
C VAL A 148 -12.56 -14.91 19.87
N LYS A 149 -12.52 -15.49 21.06
CA LYS A 149 -13.18 -16.77 21.38
C LYS A 149 -14.71 -16.70 21.28
N ASP A 150 -15.29 -15.54 21.47
CA ASP A 150 -16.75 -15.34 21.35
C ASP A 150 -17.23 -15.38 19.90
N LEU A 151 -16.33 -15.46 18.93
CA LEU A 151 -16.66 -15.62 17.50
C LEU A 151 -17.15 -17.02 17.16
N LYS A 152 -16.96 -18.02 18.05
CA LYS A 152 -17.44 -19.39 17.79
C LYS A 152 -18.95 -19.41 17.48
N GLY A 153 -19.27 -19.97 16.31
CA GLY A 153 -20.65 -20.05 15.79
C GLY A 153 -21.24 -18.74 15.25
N LYS A 154 -20.49 -17.62 15.30
CA LYS A 154 -20.93 -16.32 14.79
C LYS A 154 -20.71 -16.19 13.28
N ARG A 155 -21.47 -15.30 12.65
CA ARG A 155 -21.28 -14.89 11.26
C ARG A 155 -20.18 -13.82 11.23
N VAL A 156 -19.06 -14.14 10.65
CA VAL A 156 -17.87 -13.29 10.69
C VAL A 156 -17.34 -13.04 9.28
N SER A 157 -17.25 -11.79 8.89
CA SER A 157 -16.53 -11.46 7.67
C SER A 157 -15.04 -11.47 7.91
N LEU A 158 -14.33 -12.33 7.15
CA LEU A 158 -12.88 -12.48 7.17
C LEU A 158 -12.21 -11.68 6.04
N ASP A 159 -12.96 -10.87 5.30
CA ASP A 159 -12.56 -10.25 4.03
C ASP A 159 -12.48 -11.29 2.88
N GLU A 160 -12.07 -10.87 1.69
CA GLU A 160 -12.03 -11.71 0.48
C GLU A 160 -10.73 -12.55 0.43
N PRO A 161 -10.78 -13.78 -0.09
CA PRO A 161 -9.58 -14.50 -0.50
C PRO A 161 -8.74 -13.64 -1.47
N GLY A 162 -7.43 -13.51 -1.17
CA GLY A 162 -6.53 -12.60 -1.89
C GLY A 162 -6.21 -11.32 -1.13
N SER A 163 -6.92 -11.02 -0.02
CA SER A 163 -6.56 -9.94 0.90
C SER A 163 -5.58 -10.40 1.98
N GLY A 164 -4.81 -9.46 2.52
CA GLY A 164 -4.02 -9.70 3.72
C GLY A 164 -4.91 -9.87 4.96
N THR A 165 -6.02 -9.11 5.04
CA THR A 165 -7.01 -9.27 6.11
C THR A 165 -7.49 -10.72 6.24
N TYR A 166 -7.78 -11.40 5.12
CA TYR A 166 -8.18 -12.80 5.13
C TYR A 166 -7.10 -13.72 5.72
N VAL A 167 -5.83 -13.46 5.39
CA VAL A 167 -4.68 -14.19 5.92
C VAL A 167 -4.61 -13.99 7.43
N ASP A 168 -4.59 -12.75 7.89
CA ASP A 168 -4.42 -12.42 9.31
C ASP A 168 -5.63 -12.84 10.16
N ALA A 169 -6.84 -12.69 9.65
CA ALA A 169 -8.04 -13.16 10.35
C ALA A 169 -7.97 -14.64 10.67
N LYS A 170 -7.46 -15.48 9.76
CA LYS A 170 -7.23 -16.91 10.01
C LYS A 170 -6.20 -17.14 11.09
N LEU A 171 -5.06 -16.43 11.04
CA LEU A 171 -4.01 -16.53 12.06
C LEU A 171 -4.50 -16.10 13.44
N ILE A 172 -5.33 -15.06 13.51
CA ILE A 172 -5.96 -14.59 14.76
C ILE A 172 -6.92 -15.66 15.31
N LEU A 173 -7.74 -16.27 14.48
CA LEU A 173 -8.62 -17.36 14.89
C LEU A 173 -7.77 -18.53 15.42
N GLU A 174 -6.77 -18.97 14.68
CA GLU A 174 -5.90 -20.10 15.04
C GLU A 174 -5.14 -19.86 16.36
N SER A 175 -4.57 -18.65 16.53
CA SER A 175 -3.84 -18.29 17.76
C SER A 175 -4.75 -18.24 19.01
N ASN A 176 -6.06 -18.14 18.81
CA ASN A 176 -7.07 -18.19 19.88
C ASN A 176 -7.80 -19.53 19.99
N GLY A 177 -7.31 -20.58 19.31
CA GLY A 177 -7.86 -21.94 19.38
C GLY A 177 -9.14 -22.14 18.55
N LEU A 178 -9.37 -21.28 17.55
CA LEU A 178 -10.47 -21.39 16.60
C LEU A 178 -9.92 -21.65 15.21
N SER A 179 -10.79 -22.08 14.31
CA SER A 179 -10.54 -22.19 12.87
C SER A 179 -11.65 -21.49 12.09
N THR A 180 -11.48 -21.39 10.79
CA THR A 180 -12.55 -20.91 9.91
C THR A 180 -13.81 -21.77 9.94
N ASN A 181 -13.70 -23.05 10.35
CA ASN A 181 -14.85 -23.95 10.50
C ASN A 181 -15.63 -23.69 11.80
N ASP A 182 -15.04 -23.00 12.77
CA ASP A 182 -15.70 -22.65 14.03
C ASP A 182 -16.56 -21.39 13.92
N VAL A 183 -16.50 -20.68 12.80
CA VAL A 183 -17.28 -19.49 12.51
C VAL A 183 -18.10 -19.70 11.23
N LYS A 184 -19.16 -18.93 11.05
CA LYS A 184 -19.87 -18.81 9.75
C LYS A 184 -19.13 -17.74 8.94
N ALA A 185 -18.09 -18.17 8.21
CA ALA A 185 -17.20 -17.27 7.50
C ALA A 185 -17.89 -16.64 6.26
N GLU A 186 -17.80 -15.32 6.14
CA GLU A 186 -18.29 -14.53 5.01
C GLU A 186 -17.11 -13.84 4.32
N ALA A 187 -17.16 -13.74 2.99
CA ALA A 187 -16.11 -13.13 2.18
C ALA A 187 -16.56 -11.73 1.71
N LEU A 188 -16.75 -10.82 2.64
CA LEU A 188 -17.17 -9.44 2.38
C LEU A 188 -16.04 -8.46 2.73
N LYS A 189 -15.85 -7.40 1.94
CA LYS A 189 -14.88 -6.34 2.23
C LYS A 189 -15.46 -4.94 2.13
N GLY A 190 -14.74 -3.96 2.70
CA GLY A 190 -15.05 -2.53 2.59
C GLY A 190 -16.49 -2.25 2.98
N LYS A 191 -17.18 -1.49 2.13
CA LYS A 191 -18.57 -1.09 2.38
C LYS A 191 -19.52 -2.28 2.49
N ALA A 192 -19.33 -3.36 1.75
CA ALA A 192 -20.18 -4.54 1.83
C ALA A 192 -20.11 -5.21 3.21
N ALA A 193 -18.93 -5.28 3.81
CA ALA A 193 -18.73 -5.82 5.15
C ALA A 193 -19.36 -4.92 6.23
N THR A 194 -19.13 -3.60 6.16
CA THR A 194 -19.68 -2.64 7.13
C THR A 194 -21.19 -2.52 7.03
N ASP A 195 -21.76 -2.54 5.82
CA ASP A 195 -23.21 -2.58 5.62
C ASP A 195 -23.83 -3.88 6.14
N ALA A 196 -23.16 -5.02 5.94
CA ALA A 196 -23.61 -6.31 6.49
C ALA A 196 -23.61 -6.31 8.02
N LEU A 197 -22.60 -5.72 8.67
CA LEU A 197 -22.53 -5.57 10.12
C LEU A 197 -23.63 -4.62 10.63
N ARG A 198 -23.78 -3.44 10.02
CA ARG A 198 -24.81 -2.47 10.36
C ARG A 198 -26.21 -3.06 10.29
N ASN A 199 -26.48 -3.86 9.27
CA ASN A 199 -27.78 -4.48 9.02
C ASN A 199 -27.95 -5.83 9.75
N GLY A 200 -27.02 -6.25 10.61
CA GLY A 200 -27.09 -7.48 11.37
C GLY A 200 -27.01 -8.75 10.52
N LYS A 201 -26.48 -8.68 9.30
CA LYS A 201 -26.23 -9.85 8.42
C LYS A 201 -24.99 -10.62 8.85
N VAL A 202 -23.99 -9.92 9.40
CA VAL A 202 -22.84 -10.50 10.09
C VAL A 202 -22.79 -9.98 11.53
N ASP A 203 -22.10 -10.69 12.41
CA ASP A 203 -21.98 -10.37 13.84
C ASP A 203 -20.67 -9.65 14.15
N ALA A 204 -19.63 -9.87 13.34
CA ALA A 204 -18.34 -9.21 13.40
C ALA A 204 -17.66 -9.16 12.03
N ILE A 205 -16.72 -8.23 11.87
CA ILE A 205 -15.87 -8.13 10.68
C ILE A 205 -14.41 -7.93 11.08
N PHE A 206 -13.50 -8.55 10.34
CA PHE A 206 -12.07 -8.24 10.41
C PHE A 206 -11.71 -7.18 9.37
N VAL A 207 -10.84 -6.25 9.76
CA VAL A 207 -10.22 -5.26 8.87
C VAL A 207 -8.77 -5.07 9.31
N VAL A 208 -7.82 -5.33 8.44
CA VAL A 208 -6.40 -5.01 8.66
C VAL A 208 -6.06 -3.78 7.86
N ALA A 209 -5.76 -2.69 8.56
CA ALA A 209 -5.52 -1.40 7.93
C ALA A 209 -4.76 -0.44 8.87
N GLY A 210 -4.12 0.56 8.29
CA GLY A 210 -3.67 1.73 9.05
C GLY A 210 -4.87 2.54 9.54
N TYR A 211 -4.91 2.88 10.82
CA TYR A 211 -5.99 3.71 11.37
C TYR A 211 -5.70 5.22 11.23
N PRO A 212 -6.77 6.06 11.14
CA PRO A 212 -8.16 5.70 10.89
C PRO A 212 -8.36 5.17 9.47
N THR A 213 -9.27 4.21 9.29
CA THR A 213 -9.65 3.72 7.95
C THR A 213 -11.08 4.12 7.62
N GLY A 214 -11.31 4.57 6.39
CA GLY A 214 -12.57 5.18 5.97
C GLY A 214 -13.80 4.29 6.20
N ALA A 215 -13.67 2.98 5.96
CA ALA A 215 -14.76 2.03 6.16
C ALA A 215 -15.26 2.00 7.61
N ILE A 216 -14.35 2.06 8.59
CA ILE A 216 -14.74 2.05 10.03
C ILE A 216 -15.18 3.44 10.48
N VAL A 217 -14.56 4.53 9.94
CA VAL A 217 -15.02 5.90 10.21
C VAL A 217 -16.49 6.08 9.79
N GLU A 218 -16.84 5.67 8.56
CA GLU A 218 -18.22 5.73 8.06
C GLU A 218 -19.18 4.88 8.91
N LEU A 219 -18.75 3.67 9.30
CA LEU A 219 -19.57 2.78 10.13
C LEU A 219 -19.81 3.38 11.52
N ALA A 220 -18.77 3.91 12.19
CA ALA A 220 -18.85 4.48 13.52
C ALA A 220 -19.75 5.73 13.58
N SER A 221 -19.76 6.54 12.51
CA SER A 221 -20.66 7.70 12.40
C SER A 221 -22.14 7.32 12.19
N ALA A 222 -22.40 6.08 11.75
CA ALA A 222 -23.77 5.63 11.44
C ALA A 222 -24.40 4.77 12.54
N VAL A 223 -23.59 4.03 13.32
CA VAL A 223 -24.08 3.12 14.38
C VAL A 223 -23.01 2.97 15.48
N ASP A 224 -23.45 2.72 16.70
CA ASP A 224 -22.55 2.43 17.82
C ASP A 224 -21.80 1.10 17.61
N ILE A 225 -20.48 1.19 17.48
CA ILE A 225 -19.59 0.05 17.36
C ILE A 225 -18.64 -0.06 18.55
N LYS A 226 -17.99 -1.20 18.68
CA LYS A 226 -16.79 -1.40 19.50
C LYS A 226 -15.76 -2.20 18.72
N LEU A 227 -14.51 -1.98 19.06
CA LEU A 227 -13.42 -2.87 18.67
C LEU A 227 -13.25 -3.93 19.76
N VAL A 228 -13.16 -5.19 19.35
CA VAL A 228 -12.90 -6.32 20.24
C VAL A 228 -11.39 -6.48 20.40
N PRO A 229 -10.86 -6.61 21.63
CA PRO A 229 -9.43 -6.75 21.84
C PRO A 229 -8.89 -8.04 21.22
N ILE A 230 -7.69 -7.93 20.65
CA ILE A 230 -6.86 -9.04 20.19
C ILE A 230 -5.59 -8.99 21.03
N ASP A 231 -5.66 -9.56 22.21
CA ASP A 231 -4.61 -9.48 23.23
C ASP A 231 -4.42 -10.83 23.98
N GLY A 232 -3.76 -10.79 25.12
CA GLY A 232 -3.57 -11.93 26.02
C GLY A 232 -2.76 -13.07 25.38
N SER A 233 -3.13 -14.33 25.67
CA SER A 233 -2.36 -15.50 25.25
C SER A 233 -2.37 -15.70 23.72
N GLY A 234 -3.45 -15.35 23.04
CA GLY A 234 -3.56 -15.46 21.58
C GLY A 234 -2.62 -14.51 20.85
N ALA A 235 -2.59 -13.23 21.26
CA ALA A 235 -1.67 -12.25 20.70
C ALA A 235 -0.20 -12.62 20.99
N LYS A 236 0.12 -13.05 22.20
CA LYS A 236 1.46 -13.53 22.57
C LYS A 236 1.90 -14.73 21.76
N ALA A 237 1.00 -15.71 21.54
CA ALA A 237 1.30 -16.87 20.72
C ALA A 237 1.61 -16.47 19.26
N LEU A 238 0.83 -15.53 18.70
CA LEU A 238 1.04 -15.02 17.34
C LEU A 238 2.37 -14.28 17.22
N THR A 239 2.63 -13.30 18.08
CA THR A 239 3.83 -12.46 18.04
C THR A 239 5.11 -13.24 18.34
N SER A 240 5.03 -14.28 19.20
CA SER A 240 6.16 -15.18 19.46
C SER A 240 6.45 -16.12 18.30
N LYS A 241 5.43 -16.52 17.55
CA LYS A 241 5.58 -17.41 16.39
C LYS A 241 6.06 -16.69 15.15
N TYR A 242 5.60 -15.45 14.96
CA TYR A 242 5.84 -14.67 13.74
C TYR A 242 6.33 -13.27 14.09
N GLY A 243 7.60 -12.99 13.82
CA GLY A 243 8.25 -11.70 14.09
C GLY A 243 7.74 -10.50 13.27
N PHE A 244 6.76 -10.70 12.39
CA PHE A 244 6.09 -9.64 11.63
C PHE A 244 5.03 -8.91 12.46
N PHE A 245 4.49 -9.56 13.47
CA PHE A 245 3.43 -9.02 14.31
C PHE A 245 4.00 -8.42 15.59
N SER A 246 3.37 -7.34 16.05
CA SER A 246 3.65 -6.71 17.33
C SER A 246 2.35 -6.34 18.04
N GLU A 247 2.32 -6.43 19.37
CA GLU A 247 1.21 -5.87 20.13
C GLU A 247 1.24 -4.34 20.03
N SER A 248 0.14 -3.73 19.65
CA SER A 248 0.04 -2.28 19.46
C SER A 248 -1.41 -1.81 19.62
N PRO A 249 -1.68 -0.80 20.47
CA PRO A 249 -3.04 -0.33 20.69
C PRO A 249 -3.53 0.56 19.56
N ILE A 250 -4.85 0.53 19.32
CA ILE A 250 -5.57 1.59 18.62
C ILE A 250 -6.04 2.59 19.68
N PRO A 251 -5.63 3.88 19.61
CA PRO A 251 -5.96 4.87 20.61
C PRO A 251 -7.46 5.19 20.67
N SER A 252 -7.95 5.58 21.85
CA SER A 252 -9.29 6.16 22.01
C SER A 252 -9.45 7.40 21.13
N GLY A 253 -10.67 7.59 20.60
CA GLY A 253 -10.97 8.71 19.72
C GLY A 253 -10.48 8.55 18.29
N THR A 254 -9.87 7.40 17.93
CA THR A 254 -9.57 7.08 16.54
C THR A 254 -10.83 6.96 15.70
N TYR A 255 -11.89 6.42 16.28
CA TYR A 255 -13.24 6.33 15.72
C TYR A 255 -14.24 6.89 16.71
N GLU A 256 -15.34 7.47 16.21
CA GLU A 256 -16.36 8.09 17.02
C GLU A 256 -16.97 7.08 18.00
N GLY A 257 -17.03 7.43 19.30
CA GLY A 257 -17.62 6.59 20.35
C GLY A 257 -16.88 5.29 20.68
N VAL A 258 -15.64 5.11 20.16
CA VAL A 258 -14.84 3.91 20.37
C VAL A 258 -13.69 4.18 21.32
N ASP A 259 -13.59 3.36 22.37
CA ASP A 259 -12.52 3.39 23.35
C ASP A 259 -11.20 2.82 22.76
N ALA A 260 -10.09 3.07 23.48
CA ALA A 260 -8.81 2.45 23.15
C ALA A 260 -8.92 0.92 23.24
N VAL A 261 -8.27 0.20 22.32
CA VAL A 261 -8.27 -1.25 22.30
C VAL A 261 -6.86 -1.79 22.05
N ASN A 262 -6.49 -2.82 22.80
CA ASN A 262 -5.27 -3.58 22.51
C ASN A 262 -5.51 -4.53 21.34
N THR A 263 -4.57 -4.52 20.40
CA THR A 263 -4.60 -5.40 19.25
C THR A 263 -3.18 -5.74 18.79
N VAL A 264 -3.06 -6.39 17.68
CA VAL A 264 -1.78 -6.66 17.02
C VAL A 264 -1.69 -5.88 15.71
N ALA A 265 -0.47 -5.58 15.32
CA ALA A 265 -0.15 -4.85 14.10
C ALA A 265 0.89 -5.60 13.27
N VAL A 266 0.85 -5.35 11.95
CA VAL A 266 1.77 -5.86 10.94
C VAL A 266 2.25 -4.71 10.06
N GLY A 267 3.43 -4.81 9.44
CA GLY A 267 3.96 -3.75 8.59
C GLY A 267 3.32 -3.73 7.20
N ALA A 268 2.84 -2.56 6.75
CA ALA A 268 2.54 -2.30 5.34
C ALA A 268 3.82 -1.90 4.62
N GLN A 269 4.11 -2.50 3.47
CA GLN A 269 5.30 -2.24 2.67
C GLN A 269 4.95 -2.08 1.19
N TRP A 270 5.79 -1.39 0.45
CA TRP A 270 5.68 -1.17 -0.98
C TRP A 270 6.66 -2.06 -1.73
N PHE A 271 6.13 -2.88 -2.62
CA PHE A 271 6.89 -3.87 -3.38
C PHE A 271 6.83 -3.62 -4.88
N THR A 272 7.83 -4.14 -5.57
CA THR A 272 7.95 -4.17 -7.03
C THR A 272 8.63 -5.47 -7.47
N SER A 273 8.85 -5.65 -8.77
CA SER A 273 9.62 -6.77 -9.33
C SER A 273 11.10 -6.40 -9.49
N ALA A 274 12.00 -7.37 -9.30
CA ALA A 274 13.41 -7.24 -9.67
C ALA A 274 13.64 -6.93 -11.16
N LYS A 275 12.60 -7.10 -12.00
CA LYS A 275 12.64 -6.85 -13.44
C LYS A 275 12.36 -5.39 -13.82
N GLU A 276 11.86 -4.58 -12.86
CA GLU A 276 11.68 -3.14 -13.10
C GLU A 276 13.05 -2.44 -13.27
N ASP A 277 13.06 -1.38 -14.06
CA ASP A 277 14.29 -0.66 -14.37
C ASP A 277 14.89 -0.03 -13.11
N THR A 278 16.19 -0.27 -12.89
CA THR A 278 16.91 0.18 -11.70
C THR A 278 16.94 1.70 -11.57
N ASP A 279 17.11 2.42 -12.68
CA ASP A 279 17.16 3.89 -12.66
C ASP A 279 15.77 4.48 -12.40
N LEU A 280 14.72 3.87 -12.95
CA LEU A 280 13.35 4.26 -12.68
C LEU A 280 13.01 4.09 -11.18
N ILE A 281 13.28 2.93 -10.60
CA ILE A 281 12.98 2.70 -9.18
C ILE A 281 13.85 3.58 -8.26
N TYR A 282 15.10 3.86 -8.63
CA TYR A 282 15.93 4.84 -7.92
C TYR A 282 15.28 6.24 -7.94
N LYS A 283 14.85 6.72 -9.12
CA LYS A 283 14.18 8.02 -9.26
C LYS A 283 12.85 8.09 -8.50
N ILE A 284 12.06 7.02 -8.56
CA ILE A 284 10.79 6.89 -7.83
C ILE A 284 11.05 6.98 -6.32
N THR A 285 12.03 6.22 -5.80
CA THR A 285 12.38 6.24 -4.38
C THR A 285 12.84 7.62 -3.94
N LYS A 286 13.69 8.26 -4.73
CA LYS A 286 14.16 9.63 -4.48
C LYS A 286 13.01 10.65 -4.51
N ALA A 287 12.07 10.51 -5.44
CA ALA A 287 10.90 11.37 -5.53
C ALA A 287 9.96 11.21 -4.32
N LEU A 288 9.78 9.99 -3.82
CA LEU A 288 8.98 9.73 -2.61
C LEU A 288 9.50 10.51 -1.40
N TRP A 289 10.83 10.61 -1.24
CA TRP A 289 11.44 11.17 -0.04
C TRP A 289 11.84 12.65 -0.16
N ASN A 290 11.43 13.35 -1.21
CA ASN A 290 11.70 14.78 -1.33
C ASN A 290 10.78 15.64 -0.43
N LYS A 291 11.15 16.91 -0.22
CA LYS A 291 10.42 17.83 0.66
C LYS A 291 8.98 18.10 0.23
N GLU A 292 8.70 18.12 -1.07
CA GLU A 292 7.35 18.39 -1.58
C GLU A 292 6.45 17.15 -1.40
N SER A 293 7.00 15.94 -1.62
CA SER A 293 6.31 14.69 -1.28
C SER A 293 5.99 14.61 0.19
N ARG A 294 6.90 15.05 1.09
CA ARG A 294 6.64 15.12 2.54
C ARG A 294 5.39 15.95 2.86
N LYS A 295 5.22 17.11 2.22
CA LYS A 295 4.04 17.97 2.42
C LYS A 295 2.74 17.26 2.02
N LEU A 296 2.76 16.52 0.89
CA LEU A 296 1.61 15.72 0.46
C LEU A 296 1.27 14.61 1.46
N MET A 297 2.30 13.91 1.97
CA MET A 297 2.12 12.86 2.97
C MET A 297 1.53 13.40 4.27
N ASP A 298 1.98 14.57 4.73
CA ASP A 298 1.55 15.18 6.00
C ASP A 298 0.08 15.56 6.02
N VAL A 299 -0.51 15.90 4.87
CA VAL A 299 -1.90 16.39 4.80
C VAL A 299 -2.88 15.39 4.21
N GLY A 300 -2.41 14.40 3.46
CA GLY A 300 -3.28 13.53 2.66
C GLY A 300 -3.95 12.42 3.45
N HIS A 301 -3.28 11.85 4.45
CA HIS A 301 -3.81 10.80 5.31
C HIS A 301 -3.04 10.76 6.64
N ALA A 302 -3.69 10.38 7.77
CA ALA A 302 -3.03 10.31 9.08
C ALA A 302 -1.77 9.42 9.05
N LYS A 303 -1.81 8.27 8.36
CA LYS A 303 -0.65 7.39 8.18
C LYS A 303 0.44 7.99 7.29
N GLY A 304 0.16 8.98 6.45
CA GLY A 304 1.17 9.69 5.68
C GLY A 304 2.26 10.30 6.56
N LYS A 305 1.89 10.77 7.77
CA LYS A 305 2.85 11.33 8.74
C LYS A 305 3.88 10.32 9.23
N THR A 306 3.56 9.01 9.21
CA THR A 306 4.46 7.94 9.66
C THR A 306 5.33 7.36 8.54
N ILE A 307 5.04 7.72 7.28
CA ILE A 307 5.84 7.31 6.11
C ILE A 307 7.02 8.27 5.99
N THR A 308 8.16 7.89 6.54
CA THR A 308 9.37 8.72 6.60
C THR A 308 10.60 7.93 6.15
N PRO A 309 11.68 8.60 5.73
CA PRO A 309 12.94 7.91 5.42
C PRO A 309 13.46 7.07 6.59
N ASP A 310 13.29 7.54 7.83
CA ASP A 310 13.78 6.85 9.05
C ASP A 310 13.07 5.51 9.29
N THR A 311 11.82 5.39 8.84
CA THR A 311 11.02 4.16 8.97
C THR A 311 10.99 3.30 7.70
N ALA A 312 11.56 3.80 6.60
CA ALA A 312 11.48 3.18 5.28
C ALA A 312 12.06 1.76 5.18
N LEU A 313 12.89 1.37 6.13
CA LEU A 313 13.57 0.07 6.18
C LEU A 313 13.12 -0.79 7.37
N SER A 314 12.15 -0.34 8.15
CA SER A 314 11.65 -1.03 9.34
C SER A 314 10.93 -2.33 8.97
N GLY A 315 11.37 -3.47 9.53
CA GLY A 315 10.73 -4.77 9.34
C GLY A 315 10.80 -5.30 7.89
N VAL A 316 11.75 -4.82 7.08
CA VAL A 316 11.96 -5.30 5.71
C VAL A 316 12.57 -6.70 5.75
N GLY A 317 11.81 -7.70 5.26
CA GLY A 317 12.22 -9.11 5.19
C GLY A 317 12.43 -9.61 3.75
N VAL A 318 11.98 -8.86 2.75
CA VAL A 318 12.21 -9.12 1.32
C VAL A 318 13.32 -8.18 0.83
N PRO A 319 14.30 -8.64 0.04
CA PRO A 319 15.41 -7.79 -0.42
C PRO A 319 14.94 -6.48 -1.07
N LEU A 320 15.70 -5.42 -0.87
CA LEU A 320 15.45 -4.14 -1.54
C LEU A 320 15.61 -4.29 -3.06
N HIS A 321 14.86 -3.47 -3.81
CA HIS A 321 15.14 -3.28 -5.22
C HIS A 321 16.49 -2.54 -5.39
N PRO A 322 17.35 -2.91 -6.35
CA PRO A 322 18.68 -2.27 -6.53
C PRO A 322 18.60 -0.75 -6.64
N GLY A 323 17.56 -0.20 -7.29
CA GLY A 323 17.33 1.24 -7.37
C GLY A 323 16.98 1.88 -6.04
N ALA A 324 16.15 1.23 -5.22
CA ALA A 324 15.84 1.70 -3.88
C ALA A 324 17.06 1.61 -2.95
N GLU A 325 17.78 0.50 -3.00
CA GLU A 325 19.02 0.29 -2.25
C GLU A 325 20.06 1.37 -2.55
N LYS A 326 20.26 1.68 -3.85
CA LYS A 326 21.15 2.76 -4.28
C LYS A 326 20.77 4.09 -3.63
N PHE A 327 19.49 4.45 -3.65
CA PHE A 327 19.03 5.68 -2.99
C PHE A 327 19.30 5.67 -1.49
N TYR A 328 18.99 4.58 -0.79
CA TYR A 328 19.18 4.51 0.67
C TYR A 328 20.66 4.55 1.08
N LYS A 329 21.57 3.99 0.25
CA LYS A 329 23.03 4.15 0.42
C LYS A 329 23.46 5.60 0.27
N GLU A 330 23.01 6.28 -0.80
CA GLU A 330 23.33 7.70 -1.04
C GLU A 330 22.78 8.61 0.06
N ALA A 331 21.61 8.26 0.63
CA ALA A 331 21.00 8.98 1.74
C ALA A 331 21.62 8.66 3.11
N GLY A 332 22.58 7.71 3.19
CA GLY A 332 23.23 7.29 4.43
C GLY A 332 22.36 6.47 5.37
N LEU A 333 21.24 5.90 4.89
CA LEU A 333 20.31 5.11 5.68
C LEU A 333 20.73 3.63 5.80
N ILE A 334 21.56 3.16 4.90
CA ILE A 334 22.23 1.84 4.94
C ILE A 334 23.68 2.00 4.50
N LYS A 335 24.53 1.01 4.90
CA LYS A 335 25.96 0.94 4.54
C LYS A 335 26.20 0.34 3.15
#